data_8f8772534c1c0a896ce9c0b9f73e8d65
#
_entry.id   8f8772534c1c0a896ce9c0b9f73e8d65
#
_cell.length_a   1.000
_cell.length_b   1.000
_cell.length_c   1.000
_cell.angle_alpha   90.00
_cell.angle_beta   90.00
_cell.angle_gamma   90.00
#
_symmetry.space_group_name_H-M   'P 1'
#
loop_
_entity.id
_entity.type
_entity.pdbx_description
1 polymer ?
#
loop_
_entity_poly.entity_id
_entity_poly.type
_entity_poly.pdbx_seq_one_letter_code
_entity_poly.pdbx_strand_id
1 'polypeptide(L)'
;MLIFSAFALCVRDYLFPLKYERQVQKYANEYVDTALLCAVINCESSFDARAVSEKGAVGLMQIMPSTAKWCAQKLGIEYSENDLFDPEYNIKIGAYYLSYLLQKFGSEKLALCAYNAGEGNVIKWLNENRKDIPFSETRGYVPRVLFNKRVYFSKFR
;
A
#
# COMPACT_ATOMS: atom_id res chain seq x y z
N MET A 1 -8.62 -20.45 -29.12
CA MET A 1 -9.27 -19.61 -28.12
C MET A 1 -8.90 -19.96 -26.65
N LEU A 2 -8.97 -21.25 -26.25
CA LEU A 2 -8.66 -21.72 -24.88
C LEU A 2 -7.20 -21.49 -24.45
N ILE A 3 -6.22 -21.62 -25.34
CA ILE A 3 -4.79 -21.45 -25.04
C ILE A 3 -4.46 -19.98 -24.73
N PHE A 4 -5.05 -19.05 -25.46
CA PHE A 4 -4.86 -17.60 -25.19
C PHE A 4 -5.47 -17.15 -23.87
N SER A 5 -6.60 -17.72 -23.47
CA SER A 5 -7.22 -17.41 -22.17
C SER A 5 -6.41 -17.96 -21.01
N ALA A 6 -5.87 -19.18 -21.12
CA ALA A 6 -5.01 -19.77 -20.09
C ALA A 6 -3.69 -19.00 -19.94
N PHE A 7 -3.06 -18.58 -21.04
CA PHE A 7 -1.84 -17.76 -21.00
C PHE A 7 -2.10 -16.40 -20.35
N ALA A 8 -3.20 -15.72 -20.71
CA ALA A 8 -3.57 -14.44 -20.12
C ALA A 8 -3.82 -14.55 -18.59
N LEU A 9 -4.44 -15.65 -18.13
CA LEU A 9 -4.62 -15.93 -16.72
C LEU A 9 -3.30 -16.16 -15.99
N CYS A 10 -2.37 -16.94 -16.56
CA CYS A 10 -1.03 -17.15 -16.01
C CYS A 10 -0.25 -15.83 -15.87
N VAL A 11 -0.28 -15.00 -16.90
CA VAL A 11 0.39 -13.67 -16.86
C VAL A 11 -0.24 -12.79 -15.78
N ARG A 12 -1.57 -12.77 -15.69
CA ARG A 12 -2.28 -12.01 -14.64
C ARG A 12 -1.89 -12.50 -13.25
N ASP A 13 -1.82 -13.79 -13.01
CA ASP A 13 -1.51 -14.34 -11.70
C ASP A 13 -0.03 -14.16 -11.33
N TYR A 14 0.86 -14.13 -12.32
CA TYR A 14 2.25 -13.76 -12.14
C TYR A 14 2.44 -12.28 -11.77
N LEU A 15 1.78 -11.38 -12.50
CA LEU A 15 1.88 -9.93 -12.27
C LEU A 15 1.09 -9.45 -11.03
N PHE A 16 0.03 -10.17 -10.67
CA PHE A 16 -0.87 -9.84 -9.55
C PHE A 16 -1.05 -11.06 -8.64
N PRO A 17 0.01 -11.48 -7.93
CA PRO A 17 -0.07 -12.65 -7.06
C PRO A 17 -1.01 -12.39 -5.86
N LEU A 18 -1.69 -13.45 -5.39
CA LEU A 18 -2.41 -13.45 -4.12
C LEU A 18 -1.56 -14.17 -3.07
N LYS A 19 -0.64 -13.44 -2.47
CA LYS A 19 0.14 -13.89 -1.31
C LYS A 19 -0.39 -13.23 -0.04
N TYR A 20 -0.19 -13.87 1.10
CA TYR A 20 -0.59 -13.34 2.43
C TYR A 20 -2.09 -13.01 2.52
N GLU A 21 -2.93 -13.74 1.81
CA GLU A 21 -4.38 -13.46 1.70
C GLU A 21 -5.06 -13.39 3.07
N ARG A 22 -4.72 -14.32 3.97
CA ARG A 22 -5.28 -14.35 5.34
C ARG A 22 -4.94 -13.08 6.11
N GLN A 23 -3.70 -12.60 6.02
CA GLN A 23 -3.24 -11.39 6.70
C GLN A 23 -3.92 -10.15 6.10
N VAL A 24 -3.99 -10.08 4.77
CA VAL A 24 -4.68 -8.98 4.08
C VAL A 24 -6.16 -8.92 4.47
N GLN A 25 -6.87 -10.06 4.48
CA GLN A 25 -8.26 -10.13 4.91
C GLN A 25 -8.43 -9.76 6.38
N LYS A 26 -7.51 -10.18 7.26
CA LYS A 26 -7.54 -9.89 8.71
C LYS A 26 -7.45 -8.39 9.00
N TYR A 27 -6.64 -7.64 8.24
CA TYR A 27 -6.38 -6.22 8.49
C TYR A 27 -7.13 -5.27 7.55
N ALA A 28 -7.90 -5.80 6.59
CA ALA A 28 -8.88 -5.00 5.85
C ALA A 28 -9.97 -4.48 6.80
N ASN A 29 -10.47 -3.28 6.52
CA ASN A 29 -11.47 -2.62 7.35
C ASN A 29 -12.39 -1.72 6.48
N GLU A 30 -13.26 -0.95 7.11
CA GLU A 30 -14.21 -0.07 6.41
C GLU A 30 -13.56 1.01 5.52
N TYR A 31 -12.31 1.40 5.79
CA TYR A 31 -11.56 2.38 5.00
C TYR A 31 -10.66 1.75 3.94
N VAL A 32 -10.13 0.55 4.23
CA VAL A 32 -9.12 -0.13 3.41
C VAL A 32 -9.57 -1.55 3.11
N ASP A 33 -10.08 -1.76 1.90
CA ASP A 33 -10.47 -3.09 1.44
C ASP A 33 -9.26 -3.98 1.07
N THR A 34 -9.50 -5.28 0.96
CA THR A 34 -8.48 -6.28 0.57
C THR A 34 -7.82 -5.97 -0.77
N ALA A 35 -8.59 -5.45 -1.72
CA ALA A 35 -8.08 -5.13 -3.06
C ALA A 35 -7.10 -3.95 -3.01
N LEU A 36 -7.38 -2.93 -2.19
CA LEU A 36 -6.48 -1.79 -2.00
C LEU A 36 -5.20 -2.20 -1.29
N LEU A 37 -5.28 -3.04 -0.23
CA LEU A 37 -4.09 -3.57 0.44
C LEU A 37 -3.20 -4.35 -0.52
N CYS A 38 -3.76 -5.30 -1.28
CA CYS A 38 -3.01 -6.05 -2.29
C CYS A 38 -2.40 -5.13 -3.34
N ALA A 39 -3.12 -4.10 -3.78
CA ALA A 39 -2.62 -3.14 -4.77
C ALA A 39 -1.42 -2.34 -4.27
N VAL A 40 -1.48 -1.87 -3.03
CA VAL A 40 -0.36 -1.17 -2.38
C VAL A 40 0.83 -2.12 -2.23
N ILE A 41 0.65 -3.32 -1.64
CA ILE A 41 1.72 -4.31 -1.49
C ILE A 41 2.39 -4.66 -2.83
N ASN A 42 1.58 -4.84 -3.88
CA ASN A 42 2.11 -5.12 -5.22
C ASN A 42 2.94 -3.96 -5.76
N CYS A 43 2.49 -2.72 -5.58
CA CYS A 43 3.21 -1.53 -6.04
C CYS A 43 4.48 -1.24 -5.24
N GLU A 44 4.49 -1.53 -3.94
CA GLU A 44 5.58 -1.21 -3.03
C GLU A 44 6.72 -2.24 -3.11
N SER A 45 6.39 -3.53 -3.09
CA SER A 45 7.40 -4.59 -2.97
C SER A 45 7.21 -5.77 -3.94
N SER A 46 6.15 -5.78 -4.76
CA SER A 46 5.75 -6.97 -5.50
C SER A 46 5.60 -8.23 -4.61
N PHE A 47 5.11 -8.03 -3.38
CA PHE A 47 4.97 -9.05 -2.34
C PHE A 47 6.30 -9.63 -1.83
N ASP A 48 7.38 -8.88 -1.88
CA ASP A 48 8.64 -9.24 -1.24
C ASP A 48 8.67 -8.71 0.22
N ALA A 49 8.55 -9.63 1.18
CA ALA A 49 8.60 -9.29 2.61
C ALA A 49 9.99 -8.82 3.09
N ARG A 50 11.04 -9.06 2.31
CA ARG A 50 12.41 -8.65 2.65
C ARG A 50 12.88 -7.41 1.89
N ALA A 51 12.00 -6.78 1.12
CA ALA A 51 12.33 -5.57 0.37
C ALA A 51 12.78 -4.44 1.31
N VAL A 52 13.88 -3.79 0.94
CA VAL A 52 14.37 -2.57 1.60
C VAL A 52 14.70 -1.55 0.52
N SER A 53 14.12 -0.36 0.60
CA SER A 53 14.40 0.71 -0.35
C SER A 53 15.70 1.45 0.01
N GLU A 54 16.25 2.19 -0.94
CA GLU A 54 17.40 3.08 -0.70
C GLU A 54 17.13 4.13 0.39
N LYS A 55 15.85 4.51 0.60
CA LYS A 55 15.42 5.44 1.63
C LYS A 55 15.18 4.77 2.99
N GLY A 56 15.34 3.45 3.09
CA GLY A 56 15.14 2.68 4.33
C GLY A 56 13.70 2.28 4.61
N ALA A 57 12.79 2.32 3.62
CA ALA A 57 11.47 1.74 3.75
C ALA A 57 11.56 0.20 3.71
N VAL A 58 10.75 -0.51 4.52
CA VAL A 58 10.93 -1.94 4.79
C VAL A 58 9.66 -2.74 4.54
N GLY A 59 9.84 -3.92 3.96
CA GLY A 59 8.86 -5.00 3.89
C GLY A 59 7.77 -4.82 2.85
N LEU A 60 6.69 -5.59 2.99
CA LEU A 60 5.61 -5.72 2.01
C LEU A 60 4.99 -4.39 1.59
N MET A 61 4.75 -3.52 2.54
CA MET A 61 4.10 -2.22 2.33
C MET A 61 5.07 -1.04 2.39
N GLN A 62 6.40 -1.31 2.37
CA GLN A 62 7.46 -0.32 2.38
C GLN A 62 7.28 0.78 3.43
N ILE A 63 7.17 0.34 4.68
CA ILE A 63 6.94 1.25 5.80
C ILE A 63 8.27 1.83 6.29
N MET A 64 8.33 3.15 6.44
CA MET A 64 9.46 3.81 7.08
C MET A 64 9.50 3.47 8.57
N PRO A 65 10.68 3.18 9.16
CA PRO A 65 10.80 2.86 10.60
C PRO A 65 10.15 3.89 11.53
N SER A 66 10.26 5.17 11.21
CA SER A 66 9.63 6.25 11.99
C SER A 66 8.09 6.18 11.94
N THR A 67 7.53 5.89 10.76
CA THR A 67 6.08 5.70 10.58
C THR A 67 5.61 4.46 11.34
N ALA A 68 6.36 3.36 11.25
CA ALA A 68 6.03 2.12 11.97
C ALA A 68 6.00 2.33 13.48
N LYS A 69 7.01 3.00 14.02
CA LYS A 69 7.09 3.33 15.45
C LYS A 69 5.88 4.16 15.90
N TRP A 70 5.51 5.18 15.11
CA TRP A 70 4.33 5.99 15.39
C TRP A 70 3.04 5.16 15.35
N CYS A 71 2.86 4.31 14.33
CA CYS A 71 1.70 3.43 14.23
C CYS A 71 1.62 2.44 15.40
N ALA A 72 2.74 1.82 15.76
CA ALA A 72 2.82 0.89 16.88
C ALA A 72 2.40 1.54 18.21
N GLN A 73 2.87 2.77 18.47
CA GLN A 73 2.43 3.55 19.63
C GLN A 73 0.92 3.80 19.62
N LYS A 74 0.34 4.15 18.47
CA LYS A 74 -1.11 4.37 18.34
C LYS A 74 -1.93 3.10 18.52
N LEU A 75 -1.37 1.96 18.12
CA LEU A 75 -1.99 0.63 18.26
C LEU A 75 -1.75 0.00 19.64
N GLY A 76 -0.90 0.59 20.50
CA GLY A 76 -0.53 0.04 21.80
C GLY A 76 0.22 -1.29 21.71
N ILE A 77 1.05 -1.46 20.66
CA ILE A 77 1.86 -2.67 20.44
C ILE A 77 3.36 -2.34 20.49
N GLU A 78 4.17 -3.36 20.78
CA GLU A 78 5.62 -3.22 20.74
C GLU A 78 6.13 -2.98 19.33
N TYR A 79 7.28 -2.34 19.23
CA TYR A 79 7.95 -2.02 17.98
C TYR A 79 9.42 -2.42 18.02
N SER A 80 9.83 -3.20 17.05
CA SER A 80 11.22 -3.40 16.66
C SER A 80 11.34 -3.24 15.13
N GLU A 81 12.46 -2.70 14.64
CA GLU A 81 12.67 -2.57 13.19
C GLU A 81 12.66 -3.93 12.48
N ASN A 82 13.14 -4.97 13.14
CA ASN A 82 13.12 -6.33 12.60
C ASN A 82 11.71 -6.88 12.38
N ASP A 83 10.72 -6.42 13.14
CA ASP A 83 9.33 -6.83 12.98
C ASP A 83 8.74 -6.39 11.65
N LEU A 84 9.32 -5.37 11.00
CA LEU A 84 8.89 -4.93 9.68
C LEU A 84 9.15 -5.95 8.56
N PHE A 85 9.99 -6.95 8.79
CA PHE A 85 10.19 -8.09 7.88
C PHE A 85 9.17 -9.22 8.11
N ASP A 86 8.42 -9.19 9.24
CA ASP A 86 7.30 -10.10 9.44
C ASP A 86 6.10 -9.64 8.59
N PRO A 87 5.57 -10.52 7.71
CA PRO A 87 4.47 -10.16 6.82
C PRO A 87 3.22 -9.69 7.56
N GLU A 88 2.87 -10.33 8.67
CA GLU A 88 1.67 -9.99 9.42
C GLU A 88 1.80 -8.64 10.12
N TYR A 89 2.95 -8.40 10.75
CA TYR A 89 3.24 -7.13 11.39
C TYR A 89 3.27 -5.99 10.38
N ASN A 90 3.95 -6.16 9.25
CA ASN A 90 4.07 -5.14 8.21
C ASN A 90 2.70 -4.76 7.62
N ILE A 91 1.87 -5.77 7.29
CA ILE A 91 0.51 -5.54 6.78
C ILE A 91 -0.36 -4.85 7.83
N LYS A 92 -0.28 -5.25 9.13
CA LYS A 92 -1.01 -4.60 10.22
C LYS A 92 -0.68 -3.12 10.33
N ILE A 93 0.62 -2.77 10.35
CA ILE A 93 1.09 -1.39 10.42
C ILE A 93 0.69 -0.60 9.18
N GLY A 94 0.91 -1.16 7.98
CA GLY A 94 0.59 -0.50 6.72
C GLY A 94 -0.90 -0.26 6.52
N ALA A 95 -1.74 -1.23 6.87
CA ALA A 95 -3.20 -1.09 6.83
C ALA A 95 -3.69 0.00 7.79
N TYR A 96 -3.14 0.06 9.00
CA TYR A 96 -3.44 1.12 9.96
C TYR A 96 -3.06 2.50 9.42
N TYR A 97 -1.83 2.63 8.90
CA TYR A 97 -1.34 3.90 8.35
C TYR A 97 -2.17 4.37 7.15
N LEU A 98 -2.48 3.46 6.23
CA LEU A 98 -3.31 3.78 5.07
C LEU A 98 -4.74 4.18 5.48
N SER A 99 -5.33 3.48 6.46
CA SER A 99 -6.63 3.86 7.03
C SER A 99 -6.62 5.25 7.66
N TYR A 100 -5.57 5.57 8.42
CA TYR A 100 -5.36 6.90 8.99
C TYR A 100 -5.32 7.98 7.89
N LEU A 101 -4.57 7.75 6.81
CA LEU A 101 -4.47 8.71 5.71
C LEU A 101 -5.80 8.87 4.96
N LEU A 102 -6.56 7.79 4.76
CA LEU A 102 -7.88 7.84 4.13
C LEU A 102 -8.87 8.65 4.96
N GLN A 103 -8.90 8.44 6.28
CA GLN A 103 -9.74 9.22 7.19
C GLN A 103 -9.32 10.70 7.20
N LYS A 104 -8.02 10.97 7.24
CA LYS A 104 -7.49 12.33 7.31
C LYS A 104 -7.78 13.16 6.06
N PHE A 105 -7.60 12.58 4.89
CA PHE A 105 -7.73 13.31 3.62
C PHE A 105 -9.10 13.18 2.97
N GLY A 106 -9.93 12.21 3.36
CA GLY A 106 -11.25 11.98 2.78
C GLY A 106 -11.25 11.65 1.28
N SER A 107 -10.08 11.35 0.72
CA SER A 107 -9.86 11.08 -0.71
C SER A 107 -8.81 9.99 -0.89
N GLU A 108 -9.18 8.91 -1.59
CA GLU A 108 -8.25 7.82 -1.89
C GLU A 108 -7.02 8.31 -2.66
N LYS A 109 -7.21 9.23 -3.61
CA LYS A 109 -6.11 9.83 -4.36
C LYS A 109 -5.14 10.59 -3.44
N LEU A 110 -5.66 11.44 -2.55
CA LEU A 110 -4.81 12.22 -1.64
C LEU A 110 -4.14 11.33 -0.59
N ALA A 111 -4.84 10.31 -0.09
CA ALA A 111 -4.26 9.34 0.83
C ALA A 111 -3.10 8.56 0.20
N LEU A 112 -3.24 8.11 -1.05
CA LEU A 112 -2.18 7.46 -1.80
C LEU A 112 -1.01 8.41 -2.10
N CYS A 113 -1.29 9.69 -2.39
CA CYS A 113 -0.24 10.70 -2.49
C CYS A 113 0.53 10.83 -1.17
N ALA A 114 -0.19 10.89 -0.05
CA ALA A 114 0.41 11.03 1.28
C ALA A 114 1.19 9.77 1.69
N TYR A 115 0.71 8.61 1.32
CA TYR A 115 1.40 7.35 1.56
C TYR A 115 2.78 7.33 0.87
N ASN A 116 2.84 7.69 -0.41
CA ASN A 116 4.07 7.65 -1.20
C ASN A 116 4.97 8.88 -0.99
N ALA A 117 4.39 10.08 -0.98
CA ALA A 117 5.15 11.34 -0.89
C ALA A 117 5.37 11.84 0.54
N GLY A 118 4.66 11.27 1.50
CA GLY A 118 4.61 11.75 2.88
C GLY A 118 3.48 12.77 3.10
N GLU A 119 2.84 12.64 4.25
CA GLU A 119 1.70 13.46 4.67
C GLU A 119 1.98 14.96 4.66
N GLY A 120 3.13 15.38 5.16
CA GLY A 120 3.52 16.79 5.22
C GLY A 120 3.59 17.47 3.86
N ASN A 121 4.05 16.75 2.83
CA ASN A 121 4.09 17.27 1.47
C ASN A 121 2.68 17.47 0.90
N VAL A 122 1.76 16.55 1.14
CA VAL A 122 0.37 16.70 0.66
C VAL A 122 -0.32 17.86 1.35
N ILE A 123 -0.13 18.04 2.67
CA ILE A 123 -0.66 19.20 3.40
C ILE A 123 -0.12 20.51 2.80
N LYS A 124 1.19 20.57 2.53
CA LYS A 124 1.81 21.72 1.88
C LYS A 124 1.18 22.01 0.52
N TRP A 125 1.00 21.00 -0.33
CA TRP A 125 0.40 21.17 -1.66
C TRP A 125 -1.04 21.68 -1.59
N LEU A 126 -1.82 21.19 -0.62
CA LEU A 126 -3.19 21.66 -0.39
C LEU A 126 -3.22 23.12 0.06
N ASN A 127 -2.33 23.52 0.97
CA ASN A 127 -2.22 24.90 1.44
C ASN A 127 -1.77 25.87 0.33
N GLU A 128 -0.96 25.38 -0.61
CA GLU A 128 -0.53 26.13 -1.80
C GLU A 128 -1.59 26.12 -2.94
N ASN A 129 -2.77 25.51 -2.72
CA ASN A 129 -3.82 25.33 -3.71
C ASN A 129 -3.34 24.68 -5.01
N ARG A 130 -2.37 23.77 -4.93
CA ARG A 130 -1.85 23.08 -6.11
C ARG A 130 -2.89 22.14 -6.70
N LYS A 131 -3.01 22.20 -8.04
CA LYS A 131 -3.87 21.31 -8.81
C LYS A 131 -3.15 20.07 -9.33
N ASP A 132 -1.82 20.09 -9.35
CA ASP A 132 -0.94 19.03 -9.81
C ASP A 132 -0.26 18.29 -8.63
N ILE A 133 0.22 17.09 -8.89
CA ILE A 133 1.10 16.34 -7.97
C ILE A 133 2.54 16.69 -8.36
N PRO A 134 3.30 17.42 -7.51
CA PRO A 134 4.64 17.92 -7.88
C PRO A 134 5.65 16.80 -8.14
N PHE A 135 5.61 15.72 -7.34
CA PHE A 135 6.58 14.64 -7.44
C PHE A 135 6.23 13.68 -8.58
N SER A 136 7.18 13.47 -9.51
CA SER A 136 7.00 12.58 -10.67
C SER A 136 6.75 11.12 -10.24
N GLU A 137 7.43 10.66 -9.19
CA GLU A 137 7.24 9.34 -8.61
C GLU A 137 5.78 9.15 -8.18
N THR A 138 5.25 10.10 -7.39
CA THR A 138 3.87 10.05 -6.88
C THR A 138 2.83 10.15 -8.01
N ARG A 139 3.10 10.95 -9.06
CA ARG A 139 2.23 11.00 -10.26
C ARG A 139 2.11 9.64 -10.96
N GLY A 140 3.17 8.85 -10.97
CA GLY A 140 3.14 7.49 -11.51
C GLY A 140 2.56 6.46 -10.55
N TYR A 141 2.80 6.63 -9.25
CA TYR A 141 2.38 5.70 -8.20
C TYR A 141 0.85 5.61 -8.08
N VAL A 142 0.19 6.74 -7.92
CA VAL A 142 -1.26 6.77 -7.67
C VAL A 142 -2.08 6.04 -8.75
N PRO A 143 -1.94 6.34 -10.05
CA PRO A 143 -2.70 5.63 -11.08
C PRO A 143 -2.34 4.14 -11.14
N ARG A 144 -1.09 3.76 -10.84
CA ARG A 144 -0.67 2.35 -10.79
C ARG A 144 -1.37 1.59 -9.66
N VAL A 145 -1.45 2.17 -8.45
CA VAL A 145 -2.19 1.55 -7.33
C VAL A 145 -3.67 1.42 -7.67
N LEU A 146 -4.29 2.45 -8.22
CA LEU A 146 -5.71 2.42 -8.58
C LEU A 146 -6.02 1.39 -9.69
N PHE A 147 -5.12 1.23 -10.66
CA PHE A 147 -5.22 0.17 -11.66
C PHE A 147 -5.11 -1.21 -11.01
N ASN A 148 -4.08 -1.44 -10.20
CA ASN A 148 -3.87 -2.71 -9.50
C ASN A 148 -5.07 -3.05 -8.59
N LYS A 149 -5.64 -2.06 -7.89
CA LYS A 149 -6.85 -2.25 -7.08
C LYS A 149 -8.02 -2.84 -7.90
N ARG A 150 -8.25 -2.32 -9.12
CA ARG A 150 -9.30 -2.86 -10.00
C ARG A 150 -9.05 -4.31 -10.39
N VAL A 151 -7.79 -4.67 -10.66
CA VAL A 151 -7.40 -6.05 -10.97
C VAL A 151 -7.63 -6.95 -9.77
N TYR A 152 -7.17 -6.55 -8.56
CA TYR A 152 -7.38 -7.34 -7.34
C TYR A 152 -8.85 -7.45 -6.96
N PHE A 153 -9.64 -6.40 -7.12
CA PHE A 153 -11.08 -6.44 -6.87
C PHE A 153 -11.78 -7.54 -7.70
N SER A 154 -11.33 -7.76 -8.95
CA SER A 154 -11.86 -8.84 -9.78
C SER A 154 -11.45 -10.25 -9.33
N LYS A 155 -10.41 -10.37 -8.48
CA LYS A 155 -9.94 -11.66 -7.94
C LYS A 155 -10.65 -12.08 -6.66
N PHE A 156 -11.28 -11.13 -5.96
CA PHE A 156 -12.03 -11.38 -4.71
C PHE A 156 -13.55 -11.49 -4.93
N ARG A 157 -14.00 -11.46 -6.19
CA ARG A 157 -15.38 -11.75 -6.60
C ARG A 157 -15.53 -13.19 -7.02
#